data_737d6e91fac3e0a1847fa77b9d602d29
#
_entry.id   737d6e91fac3e0a1847fa77b9d602d29
#
_cell.length_a   1.000
_cell.length_b   1.000
_cell.length_c   1.000
_cell.angle_alpha   90.00
_cell.angle_beta   90.00
_cell.angle_gamma   90.00
#
_symmetry.space_group_name_H-M   'P 1'
#
loop_
_entity.id
_entity.type
_entity.pdbx_description
1 polymer ?
#
loop_
_entity_poly.entity_id
_entity_poly.type
_entity_poly.pdbx_seq_one_letter_code
_entity_poly.pdbx_strand_id
1 'polypeptide(L)'
;TERFTVWVVLSMVFVTGISNLLIGTLVGVLFVAAYFLQQQSGSGLRSIESKPAARSRSMRPRAHRQQLDAAFEHLAWVRFEGNLFFGNAPAIAIRLQDELAPAQSAVLDFTHLRYIDDTACDCIERLIKQSLHCTHTVAVLPVISQPPMGGENLLHRTLKARGIAIHSHVDDAFWHLENLLLEHSSTATPTEALETLIDSHLC
;
A
#
# COMPACT_ATOMS: atom_id res chain seq x y z
N THR A 1 18.36 21.84 5.89
CA THR A 1 18.93 21.67 4.52
C THR A 1 20.20 22.49 4.33
N GLU A 2 20.23 23.76 4.70
CA GLU A 2 21.42 24.61 4.48
C GLU A 2 22.69 24.09 5.19
N ARG A 3 22.57 23.63 6.43
CA ARG A 3 23.73 23.12 7.21
C ARG A 3 24.35 21.88 6.56
N PHE A 4 23.55 21.00 5.99
CA PHE A 4 24.04 19.80 5.30
C PHE A 4 24.82 20.18 4.04
N THR A 5 24.29 21.10 3.23
CA THR A 5 24.98 21.59 2.02
C THR A 5 26.33 22.19 2.35
N VAL A 6 26.42 22.98 3.43
CA VAL A 6 27.71 23.55 3.90
C VAL A 6 28.71 22.46 4.26
N TRP A 7 28.33 21.41 4.98
CA TRP A 7 29.17 20.29 5.35
C TRP A 7 29.67 19.50 4.12
N VAL A 8 28.80 19.29 3.12
CA VAL A 8 29.16 18.64 1.85
C VAL A 8 30.21 19.47 1.10
N VAL A 9 29.99 20.78 0.99
CA VAL A 9 30.96 21.68 0.30
C VAL A 9 32.31 21.71 1.03
N LEU A 10 32.30 21.83 2.37
CA LEU A 10 33.53 21.83 3.16
C LEU A 10 34.30 20.51 3.04
N SER A 11 33.60 19.36 3.08
CA SER A 11 34.23 18.06 2.91
C SER A 11 34.82 17.90 1.50
N MET A 12 34.15 18.38 0.48
CA MET A 12 34.59 18.34 -0.90
C MET A 12 35.86 19.20 -1.10
N VAL A 13 35.87 20.42 -0.56
CA VAL A 13 37.06 21.32 -0.60
C VAL A 13 38.22 20.69 0.14
N PHE A 14 37.99 20.12 1.31
CA PHE A 14 39.05 19.47 2.11
C PHE A 14 39.66 18.25 1.39
N VAL A 15 38.83 17.37 0.84
CA VAL A 15 39.28 16.19 0.07
C VAL A 15 40.01 16.61 -1.20
N THR A 16 39.53 17.63 -1.90
CA THR A 16 40.19 18.14 -3.12
C THR A 16 41.57 18.76 -2.81
N GLY A 17 41.71 19.42 -1.66
CA GLY A 17 42.98 20.03 -1.23
C GLY A 17 44.07 19.02 -0.82
N ILE A 18 43.68 17.84 -0.32
CA ILE A 18 44.61 16.80 0.15
C ILE A 18 44.90 15.77 -0.95
N SER A 19 43.93 15.49 -1.82
CA SER A 19 44.03 14.43 -2.81
C SER A 19 44.16 15.01 -4.22
N ASN A 20 43.40 14.52 -5.15
CA ASN A 20 43.38 14.96 -6.53
C ASN A 20 41.99 15.52 -6.84
N LEU A 21 41.89 16.53 -7.71
CA LEU A 21 40.59 17.12 -8.17
C LEU A 21 39.59 16.04 -8.60
N LEU A 22 40.08 14.99 -9.25
CA LEU A 22 39.25 13.88 -9.75
C LEU A 22 38.61 13.08 -8.60
N ILE A 23 39.37 12.82 -7.53
CA ILE A 23 38.87 12.11 -6.33
C ILE A 23 37.88 12.99 -5.58
N GLY A 24 38.15 14.27 -5.41
CA GLY A 24 37.24 15.21 -4.77
C GLY A 24 35.89 15.32 -5.49
N THR A 25 35.92 15.37 -6.82
CA THR A 25 34.70 15.40 -7.64
C THR A 25 33.89 14.10 -7.50
N LEU A 26 34.55 12.94 -7.55
CA LEU A 26 33.90 11.64 -7.38
C LEU A 26 33.21 11.54 -6.01
N VAL A 27 33.90 11.93 -4.95
CA VAL A 27 33.34 11.95 -3.58
C VAL A 27 32.12 12.88 -3.52
N GLY A 28 32.21 14.09 -4.10
CA GLY A 28 31.09 15.02 -4.14
C GLY A 28 29.86 14.46 -4.86
N VAL A 29 30.07 13.82 -6.01
CA VAL A 29 28.96 13.16 -6.76
C VAL A 29 28.33 12.03 -5.94
N LEU A 30 29.16 11.21 -5.26
CA LEU A 30 28.63 10.14 -4.39
C LEU A 30 27.80 10.67 -3.22
N PHE A 31 28.24 11.76 -2.59
CA PHE A 31 27.48 12.40 -1.51
C PHE A 31 26.14 12.97 -1.99
N VAL A 32 26.13 13.65 -3.13
CA VAL A 32 24.88 14.19 -3.71
C VAL A 32 23.94 13.06 -4.11
N ALA A 33 24.46 12.01 -4.72
CA ALA A 33 23.65 10.84 -5.08
C ALA A 33 23.06 10.14 -3.85
N ALA A 34 23.85 9.91 -2.81
CA ALA A 34 23.41 9.32 -1.55
C ALA A 34 22.33 10.17 -0.87
N TYR A 35 22.53 11.49 -0.82
CA TYR A 35 21.55 12.43 -0.29
C TYR A 35 20.23 12.42 -1.08
N PHE A 36 20.32 12.41 -2.40
CA PHE A 36 19.15 12.33 -3.27
C PHE A 36 18.37 11.03 -3.06
N LEU A 37 19.06 9.88 -2.99
CA LEU A 37 18.43 8.59 -2.69
C LEU A 37 17.77 8.57 -1.31
N GLN A 38 18.42 9.12 -0.30
CA GLN A 38 17.86 9.21 1.05
C GLN A 38 16.62 10.10 1.11
N GLN A 39 16.61 11.22 0.38
CA GLN A 39 15.45 12.10 0.30
C GLN A 39 14.28 11.45 -0.43
N GLN A 40 14.55 10.65 -1.46
CA GLN A 40 13.53 9.90 -2.20
C GLN A 40 12.99 8.70 -1.42
N SER A 41 13.75 8.09 -0.53
CA SER A 41 13.33 6.87 0.18
C SER A 41 12.21 7.11 1.20
N GLY A 42 11.95 8.35 1.59
CA GLY A 42 10.83 8.72 2.47
C GLY A 42 9.47 8.83 1.77
N SER A 43 9.43 8.83 0.43
CA SER A 43 8.20 8.87 -0.35
C SER A 43 7.79 7.45 -0.77
N GLY A 44 6.50 7.22 -0.93
CA GLY A 44 5.97 5.96 -1.42
C GLY A 44 4.81 5.39 -0.59
N LEU A 45 4.80 5.65 0.71
CA LEU A 45 3.73 5.25 1.60
C LEU A 45 3.26 6.47 2.41
N ARG A 46 1.98 6.85 2.23
CA ARG A 46 1.38 7.97 2.95
C ARG A 46 0.92 7.55 4.34
N SER A 47 0.07 6.54 4.40
CA SER A 47 -0.48 6.04 5.66
C SER A 47 -1.00 4.62 5.50
N ILE A 48 -0.98 3.90 6.62
CA ILE A 48 -1.72 2.67 6.81
C ILE A 48 -2.72 2.97 7.91
N GLU A 49 -3.99 2.84 7.61
CA GLU A 49 -5.07 3.02 8.57
C GLU A 49 -5.68 1.64 8.85
N SER A 50 -5.40 1.11 10.02
CA SER A 50 -6.14 -0.01 10.59
C SER A 50 -7.46 0.53 11.13
N LYS A 51 -8.58 -0.12 10.80
CA LYS A 51 -9.94 0.32 11.17
C LYS A 51 -10.28 1.72 10.60
N PRO A 52 -10.24 1.91 9.28
CA PRO A 52 -10.53 3.21 8.70
C PRO A 52 -11.96 3.65 9.02
N ALA A 53 -12.13 4.92 9.35
CA ALA A 53 -13.45 5.53 9.53
C ALA A 53 -14.16 5.76 8.18
N ALA A 54 -13.42 5.66 7.06
CA ALA A 54 -13.97 5.80 5.72
C ALA A 54 -15.00 4.70 5.42
N ARG A 55 -16.09 5.10 4.79
CA ARG A 55 -17.18 4.23 4.33
C ARG A 55 -17.59 4.69 2.93
N SER A 56 -18.26 3.81 2.18
CA SER A 56 -18.91 4.25 0.95
C SER A 56 -20.01 5.27 1.27
N ARG A 57 -20.26 6.19 0.36
CA ARG A 57 -21.36 7.18 0.47
C ARG A 57 -22.74 6.55 0.32
N SER A 58 -22.80 5.26 0.12
CA SER A 58 -24.04 4.50 -0.06
C SER A 58 -24.87 4.47 1.23
N MET A 59 -26.16 4.78 1.12
CA MET A 59 -27.09 4.63 2.24
C MET A 59 -27.46 3.17 2.42
N ARG A 60 -27.12 2.60 3.59
CA ARG A 60 -27.40 1.21 3.93
C ARG A 60 -28.35 1.08 5.13
N PRO A 61 -29.15 0.02 5.20
CA PRO A 61 -29.99 -0.31 6.36
C PRO A 61 -29.13 -0.45 7.64
N ARG A 62 -29.74 -0.20 8.80
CA ARG A 62 -29.05 -0.27 10.10
C ARG A 62 -28.41 -1.63 10.39
N ALA A 63 -29.09 -2.72 10.03
CA ALA A 63 -28.58 -4.08 10.22
C ALA A 63 -27.27 -4.30 9.44
N HIS A 64 -27.20 -3.88 8.16
CA HIS A 64 -25.99 -3.97 7.35
C HIS A 64 -24.87 -3.10 7.90
N ARG A 65 -25.16 -1.92 8.47
CA ARG A 65 -24.15 -1.06 9.09
C ARG A 65 -23.47 -1.74 10.28
N GLN A 66 -24.25 -2.38 11.16
CA GLN A 66 -23.67 -3.09 12.31
C GLN A 66 -22.76 -4.26 11.88
N GLN A 67 -23.15 -5.01 10.84
CA GLN A 67 -22.30 -6.08 10.28
C GLN A 67 -21.02 -5.52 9.68
N LEU A 68 -21.12 -4.43 8.93
CA LEU A 68 -19.96 -3.76 8.34
C LEU A 68 -19.04 -3.16 9.40
N ASP A 69 -19.58 -2.59 10.47
CA ASP A 69 -18.76 -2.02 11.55
C ASP A 69 -17.89 -3.11 12.22
N ALA A 70 -18.44 -4.31 12.40
CA ALA A 70 -17.66 -5.44 12.89
C ALA A 70 -16.59 -5.90 11.89
N ALA A 71 -16.92 -6.00 10.60
CA ALA A 71 -15.98 -6.40 9.55
C ALA A 71 -14.85 -5.36 9.36
N PHE A 72 -15.14 -4.08 9.51
CA PHE A 72 -14.17 -2.99 9.39
C PHE A 72 -13.17 -2.91 10.56
N GLU A 73 -13.44 -3.62 11.67
CA GLU A 73 -12.45 -3.81 12.74
C GLU A 73 -11.18 -4.51 12.24
N HIS A 74 -11.29 -5.31 11.19
CA HIS A 74 -10.20 -6.07 10.58
C HIS A 74 -9.87 -5.59 9.16
N LEU A 75 -10.24 -4.35 8.81
CA LEU A 75 -9.92 -3.73 7.53
C LEU A 75 -8.67 -2.88 7.66
N ALA A 76 -7.77 -3.02 6.69
CA ALA A 76 -6.63 -2.13 6.49
C ALA A 76 -6.79 -1.29 5.22
N TRP A 77 -6.58 0.00 5.33
CA TRP A 77 -6.52 0.93 4.20
C TRP A 77 -5.10 1.44 4.03
N VAL A 78 -4.44 0.98 2.96
CA VAL A 78 -3.07 1.36 2.61
C VAL A 78 -3.11 2.42 1.54
N ARG A 79 -2.57 3.60 1.82
CA ARG A 79 -2.46 4.70 0.87
C ARG A 79 -1.03 4.92 0.44
N PHE A 80 -0.77 4.78 -0.85
CA PHE A 80 0.52 5.07 -1.46
C PHE A 80 0.56 6.52 -1.95
N GLU A 81 1.72 7.17 -1.84
CA GLU A 81 1.91 8.55 -2.27
C GLU A 81 3.32 8.78 -2.81
N GLY A 82 3.42 9.59 -3.87
CA GLY A 82 4.70 9.99 -4.44
C GLY A 82 5.30 8.94 -5.36
N ASN A 83 6.54 8.57 -5.14
CA ASN A 83 7.27 7.64 -6.00
C ASN A 83 7.55 6.33 -5.28
N LEU A 84 7.21 5.23 -5.91
CA LEU A 84 7.51 3.88 -5.45
C LEU A 84 8.51 3.24 -6.41
N PHE A 85 9.69 2.91 -5.92
CA PHE A 85 10.80 2.43 -6.74
C PHE A 85 11.71 1.49 -5.94
N PHE A 86 12.68 0.88 -6.62
CA PHE A 86 13.59 -0.11 -6.04
C PHE A 86 14.24 0.31 -4.71
N GLY A 87 14.47 1.64 -4.51
CA GLY A 87 15.14 2.16 -3.31
C GLY A 87 14.24 2.20 -2.07
N ASN A 88 12.92 2.30 -2.21
CA ASN A 88 11.99 2.37 -1.08
C ASN A 88 10.99 1.21 -1.02
N ALA A 89 10.67 0.56 -2.13
CA ALA A 89 9.68 -0.50 -2.19
C ALA A 89 9.95 -1.68 -1.25
N PRO A 90 11.20 -2.18 -1.07
CA PRO A 90 11.46 -3.27 -0.13
C PRO A 90 11.18 -2.91 1.33
N ALA A 91 11.56 -1.71 1.76
CA ALA A 91 11.30 -1.23 3.12
C ALA A 91 9.80 -1.04 3.38
N ILE A 92 9.06 -0.53 2.39
CA ILE A 92 7.61 -0.38 2.43
C ILE A 92 6.94 -1.75 2.49
N ALA A 93 7.40 -2.73 1.70
CA ALA A 93 6.84 -4.08 1.69
C ALA A 93 6.98 -4.77 3.04
N ILE A 94 8.15 -4.65 3.70
CA ILE A 94 8.37 -5.20 5.06
C ILE A 94 7.41 -4.55 6.06
N ARG A 95 7.31 -3.22 6.05
CA ARG A 95 6.39 -2.51 6.94
C ARG A 95 4.93 -2.89 6.71
N LEU A 96 4.51 -3.03 5.45
CA LEU A 96 3.16 -3.46 5.10
C LEU A 96 2.88 -4.89 5.56
N GLN A 97 3.87 -5.78 5.50
CA GLN A 97 3.73 -7.17 5.96
C GLN A 97 3.36 -7.22 7.44
N ASP A 98 4.06 -6.46 8.27
CA ASP A 98 3.81 -6.43 9.71
C ASP A 98 2.45 -5.80 10.05
N GLU A 99 2.10 -4.69 9.38
CA GLU A 99 0.88 -3.94 9.64
C GLU A 99 -0.39 -4.60 9.07
N LEU A 100 -0.25 -5.38 7.98
CA LEU A 100 -1.36 -6.10 7.35
C LEU A 100 -1.59 -7.50 7.93
N ALA A 101 -0.66 -8.02 8.74
CA ALA A 101 -0.79 -9.33 9.36
C ALA A 101 -2.13 -9.57 10.09
N PRO A 102 -2.67 -8.60 10.86
CA PRO A 102 -3.96 -8.77 11.54
C PRO A 102 -5.19 -8.49 10.66
N ALA A 103 -5.00 -7.99 9.43
CA ALA A 103 -6.11 -7.59 8.57
C ALA A 103 -6.73 -8.79 7.84
N GLN A 104 -8.06 -8.86 7.83
CA GLN A 104 -8.83 -9.83 7.04
C GLN A 104 -9.23 -9.29 5.67
N SER A 105 -9.24 -7.97 5.53
CA SER A 105 -9.57 -7.28 4.28
C SER A 105 -8.64 -6.09 4.07
N ALA A 106 -8.34 -5.76 2.81
CA ALA A 106 -7.45 -4.66 2.49
C ALA A 106 -7.94 -3.81 1.32
N VAL A 107 -7.75 -2.50 1.44
CA VAL A 107 -7.89 -1.52 0.35
C VAL A 107 -6.52 -0.97 0.03
N LEU A 108 -6.04 -1.19 -1.19
CA LEU A 108 -4.76 -0.67 -1.69
C LEU A 108 -5.02 0.55 -2.56
N ASP A 109 -4.72 1.73 -2.05
CA ASP A 109 -5.02 3.00 -2.71
C ASP A 109 -3.76 3.61 -3.33
N PHE A 110 -3.69 3.59 -4.66
CA PHE A 110 -2.61 4.16 -5.47
C PHE A 110 -2.99 5.52 -6.08
N THR A 111 -4.07 6.16 -5.63
CA THR A 111 -4.58 7.42 -6.19
C THR A 111 -3.53 8.53 -6.21
N HIS A 112 -2.67 8.58 -5.19
CA HIS A 112 -1.64 9.62 -5.04
C HIS A 112 -0.23 9.16 -5.45
N LEU A 113 -0.12 7.97 -6.04
CA LEU A 113 1.13 7.48 -6.58
C LEU A 113 1.45 8.25 -7.88
N ARG A 114 2.68 8.76 -7.97
CA ARG A 114 3.15 9.52 -9.13
C ARG A 114 3.98 8.70 -10.09
N TYR A 115 4.73 7.76 -9.54
CA TYR A 115 5.63 6.90 -10.31
C TYR A 115 5.78 5.55 -9.60
N ILE A 116 5.86 4.48 -10.41
CA ILE A 116 6.19 3.13 -9.94
C ILE A 116 7.10 2.47 -10.98
N ASP A 117 8.17 1.83 -10.51
CA ASP A 117 9.05 1.04 -11.37
C ASP A 117 8.72 -0.46 -11.31
N ASP A 118 9.34 -1.23 -12.20
CA ASP A 118 9.10 -2.67 -12.32
C ASP A 118 9.48 -3.42 -11.03
N THR A 119 10.56 -3.00 -10.36
CA THR A 119 11.01 -3.60 -9.10
C THR A 119 10.00 -3.37 -7.97
N ALA A 120 9.40 -2.18 -7.92
CA ALA A 120 8.34 -1.88 -6.96
C ALA A 120 7.07 -2.69 -7.26
N CYS A 121 6.71 -2.87 -8.54
CA CYS A 121 5.60 -3.75 -8.92
C CYS A 121 5.84 -5.19 -8.44
N ASP A 122 7.05 -5.72 -8.62
CA ASP A 122 7.43 -7.05 -8.14
C ASP A 122 7.38 -7.15 -6.60
N CYS A 123 7.76 -6.09 -5.89
CA CYS A 123 7.65 -6.05 -4.43
C CYS A 123 6.18 -6.07 -3.97
N ILE A 124 5.30 -5.30 -4.62
CA ILE A 124 3.86 -5.31 -4.36
C ILE A 124 3.26 -6.68 -4.68
N GLU A 125 3.67 -7.31 -5.78
CA GLU A 125 3.21 -8.65 -6.13
C GLU A 125 3.59 -9.70 -5.08
N ARG A 126 4.84 -9.64 -4.59
CA ARG A 126 5.29 -10.54 -3.51
C ARG A 126 4.55 -10.29 -2.22
N LEU A 127 4.31 -9.03 -1.86
CA LEU A 127 3.51 -8.66 -0.70
C LEU A 127 2.12 -9.27 -0.78
N ILE A 128 1.44 -9.13 -1.92
CA ILE A 128 0.11 -9.69 -2.15
C ILE A 128 0.15 -11.23 -2.05
N LYS A 129 1.19 -11.87 -2.57
CA LYS A 129 1.35 -13.33 -2.52
C LYS A 129 1.61 -13.89 -1.13
N GLN A 130 2.45 -13.21 -0.35
CA GLN A 130 3.06 -13.79 0.86
C GLN A 130 2.40 -13.29 2.14
N SER A 131 1.86 -12.09 2.13
CA SER A 131 1.46 -11.38 3.34
C SER A 131 -0.02 -11.03 3.39
N LEU A 132 -0.71 -10.97 2.25
CA LEU A 132 -2.13 -10.72 2.23
C LEU A 132 -2.89 -12.05 2.39
N HIS A 133 -3.06 -12.48 3.63
CA HIS A 133 -4.04 -13.51 4.02
C HIS A 133 -5.47 -12.95 4.02
N CYS A 134 -5.64 -11.75 3.41
CA CYS A 134 -6.93 -11.09 3.33
C CYS A 134 -7.88 -11.87 2.43
N THR A 135 -9.06 -12.16 2.95
CA THR A 135 -10.16 -12.81 2.20
C THR A 135 -10.62 -11.91 1.05
N HIS A 136 -10.63 -10.59 1.29
CA HIS A 136 -11.07 -9.62 0.30
C HIS A 136 -10.04 -8.50 0.17
N THR A 137 -9.56 -8.28 -1.05
CA THR A 137 -8.64 -7.19 -1.38
C THR A 137 -9.17 -6.44 -2.59
N VAL A 138 -9.23 -5.13 -2.49
CA VAL A 138 -9.59 -4.23 -3.60
C VAL A 138 -8.50 -3.20 -3.80
N ALA A 139 -8.33 -2.74 -5.04
CA ALA A 139 -7.34 -1.73 -5.37
C ALA A 139 -8.00 -0.51 -6.03
N VAL A 140 -7.43 0.66 -5.76
CA VAL A 140 -7.81 1.91 -6.40
C VAL A 140 -6.63 2.38 -7.25
N LEU A 141 -6.84 2.45 -8.57
CA LEU A 141 -5.88 3.05 -9.49
C LEU A 141 -6.52 4.30 -10.11
N PRO A 142 -5.83 5.43 -10.15
CA PRO A 142 -6.36 6.62 -10.78
C PRO A 142 -6.58 6.40 -12.27
N VAL A 143 -7.65 6.97 -12.81
CA VAL A 143 -7.83 7.06 -14.28
C VAL A 143 -6.87 8.13 -14.77
N ILE A 144 -5.73 7.74 -15.30
CA ILE A 144 -4.74 8.69 -15.78
C ILE A 144 -5.10 9.11 -17.19
N SER A 145 -5.35 10.41 -17.34
CA SER A 145 -5.61 11.07 -18.63
C SER A 145 -4.33 11.47 -19.36
N GLN A 146 -3.14 11.08 -18.87
CA GLN A 146 -1.84 11.49 -19.41
C GLN A 146 -0.90 10.29 -19.53
N PRO A 147 0.20 10.38 -20.33
CA PRO A 147 0.98 9.22 -20.73
C PRO A 147 1.36 8.35 -19.53
N PRO A 148 1.24 7.03 -19.68
CA PRO A 148 1.39 6.11 -18.55
C PRO A 148 2.75 6.28 -17.89
N MET A 149 2.75 6.47 -16.60
CA MET A 149 3.97 6.37 -15.80
C MET A 149 4.56 4.96 -15.98
N GLY A 150 5.88 4.86 -16.07
CA GLY A 150 6.52 3.55 -16.14
C GLY A 150 5.94 2.61 -15.07
N GLY A 151 5.66 1.37 -15.42
CA GLY A 151 5.17 0.36 -14.50
C GLY A 151 3.67 0.33 -14.20
N GLU A 152 2.88 1.37 -14.53
CA GLU A 152 1.43 1.39 -14.27
C GLU A 152 0.69 0.23 -14.96
N ASN A 153 0.98 -0.01 -16.22
CA ASN A 153 0.42 -1.13 -16.97
C ASN A 153 0.82 -2.48 -16.35
N LEU A 154 2.02 -2.56 -15.79
CA LEU A 154 2.48 -3.76 -15.10
C LEU A 154 1.73 -3.95 -13.79
N LEU A 155 1.59 -2.90 -12.98
CA LEU A 155 0.83 -2.93 -11.73
C LEU A 155 -0.63 -3.36 -12.00
N HIS A 156 -1.30 -2.75 -12.98
CA HIS A 156 -2.66 -3.11 -13.36
C HIS A 156 -2.77 -4.59 -13.77
N ARG A 157 -1.83 -5.08 -14.61
CA ARG A 157 -1.78 -6.49 -15.01
C ARG A 157 -1.57 -7.41 -13.82
N THR A 158 -0.66 -7.05 -12.92
CA THR A 158 -0.34 -7.83 -11.71
C THR A 158 -1.56 -7.96 -10.80
N LEU A 159 -2.24 -6.85 -10.49
CA LEU A 159 -3.44 -6.85 -9.67
C LEU A 159 -4.56 -7.67 -10.31
N LYS A 160 -4.79 -7.50 -11.60
CA LYS A 160 -5.81 -8.25 -12.37
C LYS A 160 -5.50 -9.75 -12.42
N ALA A 161 -4.24 -10.13 -12.62
CA ALA A 161 -3.80 -11.52 -12.63
C ALA A 161 -4.02 -12.22 -11.26
N ARG A 162 -4.14 -11.43 -10.19
CA ARG A 162 -4.43 -11.90 -8.82
C ARG A 162 -5.92 -11.89 -8.48
N GLY A 163 -6.77 -11.53 -9.43
CA GLY A 163 -8.21 -11.44 -9.19
C GLY A 163 -8.62 -10.26 -8.31
N ILE A 164 -7.73 -9.29 -8.09
CA ILE A 164 -8.02 -8.10 -7.31
C ILE A 164 -8.89 -7.17 -8.14
N ALA A 165 -10.04 -6.79 -7.60
CA ALA A 165 -10.92 -5.81 -8.23
C ALA A 165 -10.27 -4.41 -8.22
N ILE A 166 -10.25 -3.77 -9.38
CA ILE A 166 -9.61 -2.46 -9.57
C ILE A 166 -10.71 -1.43 -9.82
N HIS A 167 -10.65 -0.34 -9.07
CA HIS A 167 -11.60 0.77 -9.14
C HIS A 167 -10.88 2.07 -9.45
N SER A 168 -11.59 3.01 -10.07
CA SER A 168 -11.05 4.34 -10.39
C SER A 168 -11.19 5.33 -9.23
N HIS A 169 -12.13 5.08 -8.33
CA HIS A 169 -12.42 5.94 -7.19
C HIS A 169 -12.46 5.14 -5.89
N VAL A 170 -12.01 5.78 -4.84
CA VAL A 170 -11.99 5.19 -3.48
C VAL A 170 -13.39 4.80 -3.02
N ASP A 171 -14.41 5.62 -3.32
CA ASP A 171 -15.79 5.36 -2.94
C ASP A 171 -16.34 4.07 -3.57
N ASP A 172 -16.04 3.83 -4.86
CA ASP A 172 -16.44 2.62 -5.58
C ASP A 172 -15.75 1.37 -5.02
N ALA A 173 -14.48 1.49 -4.64
CA ALA A 173 -13.72 0.42 -4.01
C ALA A 173 -14.31 0.04 -2.64
N PHE A 174 -14.63 1.01 -1.80
CA PHE A 174 -15.29 0.77 -0.53
C PHE A 174 -16.69 0.18 -0.73
N TRP A 175 -17.47 0.69 -1.68
CA TRP A 175 -18.79 0.14 -1.99
C TRP A 175 -18.71 -1.33 -2.43
N HIS A 176 -17.76 -1.67 -3.30
CA HIS A 176 -17.54 -3.04 -3.74
C HIS A 176 -17.14 -3.95 -2.57
N LEU A 177 -16.17 -3.51 -1.77
CA LEU A 177 -15.71 -4.25 -0.59
C LEU A 177 -16.84 -4.49 0.42
N GLU A 178 -17.64 -3.47 0.70
CA GLU A 178 -18.82 -3.59 1.58
C GLU A 178 -19.81 -4.64 1.08
N ASN A 179 -20.04 -4.73 -0.23
CA ASN A 179 -20.91 -5.76 -0.81
C ASN A 179 -20.32 -7.16 -0.62
N LEU A 180 -19.03 -7.35 -0.89
CA LEU A 180 -18.34 -8.63 -0.65
C LEU A 180 -18.44 -9.08 0.81
N LEU A 181 -18.25 -8.16 1.75
CA LEU A 181 -18.33 -8.44 3.18
C LEU A 181 -19.75 -8.83 3.61
N LEU A 182 -20.79 -8.19 3.06
CA LEU A 182 -22.19 -8.53 3.33
C LEU A 182 -22.59 -9.88 2.72
N GLU A 183 -22.14 -10.19 1.51
CA GLU A 183 -22.36 -11.48 0.88
C GLU A 183 -21.73 -12.61 1.69
N HIS A 184 -20.49 -12.41 2.15
CA HIS A 184 -19.77 -13.40 2.96
C HIS A 184 -20.49 -13.64 4.31
N SER A 185 -20.96 -12.59 4.95
CA SER A 185 -21.69 -12.69 6.22
C SER A 185 -23.06 -13.38 6.06
N SER A 186 -23.70 -13.26 4.89
CA SER A 186 -24.99 -13.93 4.61
C SER A 186 -24.84 -15.40 4.32
N THR A 187 -23.68 -15.85 3.83
CA THR A 187 -23.40 -17.26 3.56
C THR A 187 -22.89 -18.03 4.79
N ALA A 188 -22.32 -17.35 5.77
CA ALA A 188 -21.82 -17.98 7.01
C ALA A 188 -22.91 -18.30 8.05
N THR A 189 -24.08 -17.69 7.94
CA THR A 189 -25.15 -17.77 8.95
C THR A 189 -25.99 -19.06 8.99
N PRO A 190 -26.10 -19.95 7.99
CA PRO A 190 -26.97 -21.13 8.11
C PRO A 190 -26.30 -22.36 8.76
N THR A 191 -25.00 -22.51 8.70
CA THR A 191 -24.35 -23.78 9.09
C THR A 191 -23.83 -23.77 10.52
N GLU A 192 -23.25 -22.67 11.00
CA GLU A 192 -22.76 -22.57 12.37
C GLU A 192 -23.88 -22.48 13.41
N ALA A 193 -25.02 -21.90 13.06
CA ALA A 193 -26.19 -21.87 13.95
C ALA A 193 -26.83 -23.24 14.13
N LEU A 194 -26.70 -24.15 13.17
CA LEU A 194 -27.18 -25.53 13.25
C LEU A 194 -26.23 -26.41 14.07
N GLU A 195 -24.95 -26.24 13.99
CA GLU A 195 -23.97 -26.99 14.80
C GLU A 195 -24.04 -26.60 16.28
N THR A 196 -24.17 -25.32 16.60
CA THR A 196 -24.36 -24.88 17.99
C THR A 196 -25.69 -25.32 18.61
N LEU A 197 -26.76 -25.48 17.82
CA LEU A 197 -28.03 -26.01 18.29
C LEU A 197 -27.98 -27.54 18.50
N ILE A 198 -27.20 -28.26 17.70
CA ILE A 198 -27.05 -29.72 17.87
C ILE A 198 -26.21 -30.05 19.12
N ASP A 199 -25.16 -29.28 19.37
CA ASP A 199 -24.30 -29.48 20.57
C ASP A 199 -25.03 -29.10 21.89
N SER A 200 -25.99 -28.17 21.84
CA SER A 200 -26.78 -27.78 23.02
C SER A 200 -27.90 -28.76 23.38
N HIS A 201 -28.24 -29.70 22.53
CA HIS A 201 -29.28 -30.70 22.78
C HIS A 201 -28.75 -32.10 23.07
N LEU A 202 -27.42 -32.27 23.17
CA LEU A 202 -26.77 -33.56 23.47
C LEU A 202 -26.08 -33.59 24.84
N CYS A 203 -26.38 -32.65 25.74
CA CYS A 203 -26.02 -32.68 27.17
C CYS A 203 -27.22 -32.82 28.04
#